data_ed2d85dfef32a8bb6a0713fbfc8f23f9
#
_entry.id   ed2d85dfef32a8bb6a0713fbfc8f23f9
#
_cell.length_a   1.000
_cell.length_b   1.000
_cell.length_c   1.000
_cell.angle_alpha   90.00
_cell.angle_beta   90.00
_cell.angle_gamma   90.00
#
_symmetry.space_group_name_H-M   'P 1'
#
loop_
_entity.id
_entity.type
_entity.pdbx_description
1 polymer ?
#
loop_
_entity_poly.entity_id
_entity_poly.type
_entity_poly.pdbx_seq_one_letter_code
_entity_poly.pdbx_strand_id
1 'polypeptide(L)'
;MAISRLAGAARAAAPVSPGVAVGGSISVVIPARDEADRISPLLEQIVGAPGVAEVIVVDDQSADTTAAIAVAAGASVIAGEPLPAGWAGKAWALQQGIEAASSEWIVTLDADARPDPRLATAVVARADRDDFDFLTVGGRFECPTPATRWLHASMLTTLVYRFGPPGSATTPDRTMANGQCMTLRRDRFLASGGMSIVAGEVVEDIALARRLANDGWSVGFLDAADLLTIRMFESLGDAWTGWGRSLALPGVEPTSRQVFDLAVVLVAQALPLPRLLLGRGDLLDVVLLANRLGTLVGTRTAYDRADAAYWLSPLADLGSVSAIARGITRRGRQTWRGRTYG
;
A
#
# COMPACT_ATOMS: atom_id res chain seq x y z
N MET A 1 8.69 -17.14 14.41
CA MET A 1 8.62 -15.94 13.55
C MET A 1 7.17 -15.43 13.40
N ALA A 2 6.21 -16.16 12.81
CA ALA A 2 4.82 -15.69 12.69
C ALA A 2 4.18 -15.39 14.07
N ILE A 3 4.31 -16.28 15.04
CA ILE A 3 3.79 -16.10 16.41
C ILE A 3 4.42 -14.88 17.10
N SER A 4 5.73 -14.65 16.95
CA SER A 4 6.39 -13.47 17.54
C SER A 4 5.92 -12.15 16.90
N ARG A 5 5.55 -12.15 15.63
CA ARG A 5 5.02 -10.98 14.96
C ARG A 5 3.58 -10.68 15.33
N LEU A 6 2.76 -11.72 15.57
CA LEU A 6 1.41 -11.53 16.11
C LEU A 6 1.45 -11.07 17.58
N ALA A 7 2.40 -11.56 18.36
CA ALA A 7 2.63 -11.01 19.72
C ALA A 7 3.12 -9.55 19.66
N GLY A 8 3.85 -9.16 18.60
CA GLY A 8 4.21 -7.76 18.30
C GLY A 8 3.01 -6.90 17.94
N ALA A 9 1.95 -7.47 17.36
CA ALA A 9 0.73 -6.75 17.01
C ALA A 9 0.03 -6.12 18.23
N ALA A 10 0.14 -6.75 19.39
CA ALA A 10 -0.37 -6.18 20.64
C ALA A 10 0.39 -4.92 21.11
N ARG A 11 1.55 -4.65 20.50
CA ARG A 11 2.39 -3.47 20.75
C ARG A 11 2.46 -2.55 19.53
N ALA A 12 1.63 -2.80 18.52
CA ALA A 12 1.57 -1.95 17.34
C ALA A 12 1.17 -0.51 17.74
N ALA A 13 1.72 0.46 17.03
CA ALA A 13 1.32 1.85 17.22
C ALA A 13 -0.18 2.02 16.93
N ALA A 14 -0.83 2.89 17.69
CA ALA A 14 -2.26 3.14 17.54
C ALA A 14 -2.59 3.63 16.12
N PRO A 15 -3.79 3.32 15.58
CA PRO A 15 -4.25 3.84 14.30
C PRO A 15 -4.22 5.36 14.22
N VAL A 16 -4.19 5.88 12.99
CA VAL A 16 -4.42 7.31 12.73
C VAL A 16 -5.89 7.62 13.00
N SER A 17 -6.13 8.59 13.85
CA SER A 17 -7.47 9.06 14.20
C SER A 17 -7.65 10.49 13.69
N PRO A 18 -8.89 10.94 13.42
CA PRO A 18 -9.16 12.35 13.13
C PRO A 18 -8.55 13.23 14.21
N GLY A 19 -7.66 14.15 13.83
CA GLY A 19 -6.95 15.05 14.72
C GLY A 19 -7.39 16.50 14.57
N VAL A 20 -6.90 17.34 15.47
CA VAL A 20 -7.04 18.80 15.36
C VAL A 20 -6.16 19.25 14.19
N ALA A 21 -6.61 20.25 13.43
CA ALA A 21 -5.84 20.84 12.34
C ALA A 21 -4.44 21.27 12.83
N VAL A 22 -3.42 20.86 12.10
CA VAL A 22 -2.02 21.23 12.37
C VAL A 22 -1.78 22.62 11.79
N GLY A 23 -0.92 23.41 12.45
CA GLY A 23 -0.39 24.62 11.85
C GLY A 23 0.54 24.26 10.69
N GLY A 24 0.11 24.56 9.48
CA GLY A 24 0.88 24.29 8.26
C GLY A 24 -0.05 24.03 7.08
N SER A 25 0.42 24.37 5.89
CA SER A 25 -0.33 24.10 4.67
C SER A 25 -0.05 22.68 4.16
N ILE A 26 -1.06 22.06 3.55
CA ILE A 26 -0.97 20.73 2.99
C ILE A 26 -1.26 20.80 1.49
N SER A 27 -0.34 20.31 0.68
CA SER A 27 -0.58 20.02 -0.73
C SER A 27 -0.90 18.53 -0.90
N VAL A 28 -2.01 18.22 -1.56
CA VAL A 28 -2.33 16.85 -1.94
C VAL A 28 -1.88 16.62 -3.38
N VAL A 29 -1.04 15.59 -3.62
CA VAL A 29 -0.51 15.24 -4.93
C VAL A 29 -1.08 13.89 -5.38
N ILE A 30 -1.68 13.86 -6.58
CA ILE A 30 -2.39 12.71 -7.12
C ILE A 30 -1.79 12.38 -8.50
N PRO A 31 -0.99 11.29 -8.63
CA PRO A 31 -0.57 10.82 -9.93
C PRO A 31 -1.74 10.11 -10.62
N ALA A 32 -2.08 10.49 -11.84
CA ALA A 32 -3.21 9.93 -12.57
C ALA A 32 -2.84 9.57 -14.02
N ARG A 33 -3.28 8.39 -14.46
CA ARG A 33 -3.19 7.94 -15.84
C ARG A 33 -4.36 7.04 -16.20
N ASP A 34 -5.21 7.48 -17.12
CA ASP A 34 -6.41 6.75 -17.56
C ASP A 34 -7.31 6.35 -16.35
N GLU A 35 -7.67 7.35 -15.53
CA GLU A 35 -8.43 7.21 -14.28
C GLU A 35 -9.81 7.89 -14.33
N ALA A 36 -10.33 8.22 -15.53
CA ALA A 36 -11.60 8.95 -15.69
C ALA A 36 -12.77 8.31 -14.91
N ASP A 37 -12.83 6.96 -14.86
CA ASP A 37 -13.91 6.23 -14.19
C ASP A 37 -13.76 6.19 -12.66
N ARG A 38 -12.62 6.65 -12.09
CA ARG A 38 -12.27 6.39 -10.69
C ARG A 38 -11.87 7.62 -9.89
N ILE A 39 -11.40 8.67 -10.54
CA ILE A 39 -10.81 9.84 -9.86
C ILE A 39 -11.86 10.74 -9.19
N SER A 40 -13.09 10.83 -9.75
CA SER A 40 -14.12 11.77 -9.25
C SER A 40 -14.42 11.63 -7.75
N PRO A 41 -14.66 10.43 -7.19
CA PRO A 41 -14.97 10.29 -5.76
C PRO A 41 -13.82 10.68 -4.84
N LEU A 42 -12.56 10.59 -5.30
CA LEU A 42 -11.42 11.09 -4.55
C LEU A 42 -11.44 12.62 -4.50
N LEU A 43 -11.60 13.26 -5.67
CA LEU A 43 -11.58 14.73 -5.79
C LEU A 43 -12.72 15.38 -5.01
N GLU A 44 -13.92 14.80 -5.03
CA GLU A 44 -15.09 15.25 -4.26
C GLU A 44 -14.82 15.31 -2.76
N GLN A 45 -13.94 14.47 -2.23
CA GLN A 45 -13.62 14.42 -0.81
C GLN A 45 -12.45 15.32 -0.42
N ILE A 46 -11.52 15.59 -1.35
CA ILE A 46 -10.25 16.23 -1.02
C ILE A 46 -10.19 17.70 -1.48
N VAL A 47 -10.84 18.06 -2.59
CA VAL A 47 -10.88 19.46 -3.04
C VAL A 47 -11.70 20.29 -2.05
N GLY A 48 -11.07 21.31 -1.47
CA GLY A 48 -11.68 22.14 -0.42
C GLY A 48 -11.77 21.47 0.96
N ALA A 49 -11.14 20.30 1.16
CA ALA A 49 -11.11 19.61 2.44
C ALA A 49 -10.35 20.47 3.50
N PRO A 50 -10.72 20.34 4.79
CA PRO A 50 -10.09 21.12 5.86
C PRO A 50 -8.56 20.96 5.90
N GLY A 51 -7.82 22.08 5.93
CA GLY A 51 -6.36 22.11 6.00
C GLY A 51 -5.64 21.83 4.69
N VAL A 52 -6.35 21.43 3.62
CA VAL A 52 -5.80 21.27 2.28
C VAL A 52 -5.76 22.62 1.59
N ALA A 53 -4.56 23.11 1.27
CA ALA A 53 -4.34 24.39 0.59
C ALA A 53 -4.48 24.24 -0.93
N GLU A 54 -4.04 23.10 -1.47
CA GLU A 54 -4.10 22.81 -2.90
C GLU A 54 -4.18 21.30 -3.17
N VAL A 55 -4.81 20.96 -4.27
CA VAL A 55 -4.85 19.58 -4.84
C VAL A 55 -4.24 19.64 -6.22
N ILE A 56 -3.16 18.88 -6.43
CA ILE A 56 -2.40 18.81 -7.66
C ILE A 56 -2.61 17.42 -8.27
N VAL A 57 -3.23 17.36 -9.44
CA VAL A 57 -3.33 16.13 -10.23
C VAL A 57 -2.26 16.18 -11.32
N VAL A 58 -1.36 15.21 -11.32
CA VAL A 58 -0.37 15.06 -12.39
C VAL A 58 -0.91 14.05 -13.40
N ASP A 59 -1.35 14.57 -14.54
CA ASP A 59 -1.86 13.76 -15.66
C ASP A 59 -0.72 13.16 -16.46
N ASP A 60 -0.37 11.90 -16.16
CA ASP A 60 0.71 11.18 -16.83
C ASP A 60 0.30 10.73 -18.26
N GLN A 61 -0.03 11.71 -19.13
CA GLN A 61 -0.37 11.48 -20.53
C GLN A 61 -1.59 10.55 -20.70
N SER A 62 -2.68 10.80 -19.98
CA SER A 62 -3.95 10.08 -20.16
C SER A 62 -4.49 10.23 -21.58
N ALA A 63 -5.08 9.14 -22.07
CA ALA A 63 -5.80 9.14 -23.36
C ALA A 63 -7.30 9.38 -23.19
N ASP A 64 -7.81 9.37 -21.95
CA ASP A 64 -9.20 9.56 -21.60
C ASP A 64 -9.47 10.99 -21.07
N THR A 65 -10.61 11.19 -20.40
CA THR A 65 -11.04 12.49 -19.87
C THR A 65 -10.53 12.78 -18.45
N THR A 66 -9.52 12.07 -17.94
CA THR A 66 -8.99 12.22 -16.58
C THR A 66 -8.65 13.68 -16.24
N ALA A 67 -7.87 14.36 -17.09
CA ALA A 67 -7.46 15.75 -16.86
C ALA A 67 -8.68 16.71 -16.82
N ALA A 68 -9.64 16.54 -17.74
CA ALA A 68 -10.84 17.37 -17.78
C ALA A 68 -11.72 17.21 -16.54
N ILE A 69 -11.86 16.00 -16.03
CA ILE A 69 -12.57 15.70 -14.78
C ILE A 69 -11.87 16.39 -13.60
N ALA A 70 -10.55 16.32 -13.52
CA ALA A 70 -9.80 16.92 -12.42
C ALA A 70 -9.91 18.46 -12.43
N VAL A 71 -9.83 19.11 -13.59
CA VAL A 71 -10.06 20.55 -13.71
C VAL A 71 -11.49 20.93 -13.31
N ALA A 72 -12.49 20.17 -13.77
CA ALA A 72 -13.89 20.44 -13.43
C ALA A 72 -14.18 20.30 -11.93
N ALA A 73 -13.45 19.44 -11.21
CA ALA A 73 -13.52 19.28 -9.78
C ALA A 73 -12.81 20.39 -8.99
N GLY A 74 -12.06 21.27 -9.65
CA GLY A 74 -11.33 22.37 -9.00
C GLY A 74 -9.90 22.03 -8.58
N ALA A 75 -9.33 20.92 -9.04
CA ALA A 75 -7.93 20.60 -8.83
C ALA A 75 -7.02 21.35 -9.82
N SER A 76 -5.79 21.65 -9.40
CA SER A 76 -4.72 22.09 -10.30
C SER A 76 -4.20 20.89 -11.08
N VAL A 77 -4.20 20.98 -12.41
CA VAL A 77 -3.74 19.87 -13.27
C VAL A 77 -2.41 20.21 -13.90
N ILE A 78 -1.44 19.33 -13.75
CA ILE A 78 -0.14 19.38 -14.42
C ILE A 78 -0.15 18.35 -15.54
N ALA A 79 0.09 18.79 -16.78
CA ALA A 79 0.37 17.88 -17.87
C ALA A 79 1.76 17.26 -17.65
N GLY A 80 1.79 15.96 -17.36
CA GLY A 80 3.03 15.24 -17.07
C GLY A 80 4.01 15.28 -18.24
N GLU A 81 5.26 15.58 -17.95
CA GLU A 81 6.33 15.54 -18.94
C GLU A 81 6.59 14.10 -19.43
N PRO A 82 7.18 13.94 -20.61
CA PRO A 82 7.57 12.63 -21.12
C PRO A 82 8.42 11.87 -20.11
N LEU A 83 8.14 10.56 -20.00
CA LEU A 83 8.83 9.69 -19.05
C LEU A 83 10.33 9.58 -19.37
N PRO A 84 11.23 10.00 -18.48
CA PRO A 84 12.66 9.86 -18.70
C PRO A 84 13.10 8.39 -18.67
N ALA A 85 14.22 8.09 -19.34
CA ALA A 85 14.80 6.75 -19.28
C ALA A 85 15.15 6.37 -17.83
N GLY A 86 14.80 5.16 -17.44
CA GLY A 86 15.07 4.64 -16.09
C GLY A 86 14.04 5.02 -15.02
N TRP A 87 12.97 5.74 -15.37
CA TRP A 87 11.89 6.07 -14.44
C TRP A 87 10.66 5.18 -14.61
N ALA A 88 9.98 4.89 -13.51
CA ALA A 88 8.62 4.36 -13.50
C ALA A 88 7.62 5.52 -13.55
N GLY A 89 6.51 5.35 -14.27
CA GLY A 89 5.56 6.46 -14.53
C GLY A 89 4.99 7.08 -13.27
N LYS A 90 4.56 6.26 -12.29
CA LYS A 90 4.03 6.77 -11.02
C LYS A 90 5.08 7.58 -10.24
N ALA A 91 6.31 7.06 -10.16
CA ALA A 91 7.39 7.78 -9.48
C ALA A 91 7.72 9.12 -10.16
N TRP A 92 7.70 9.16 -11.50
CA TRP A 92 7.91 10.40 -12.25
C TRP A 92 6.78 11.40 -12.07
N ALA A 93 5.53 10.94 -12.10
CA ALA A 93 4.38 11.82 -11.84
C ALA A 93 4.40 12.38 -10.42
N LEU A 94 4.72 11.55 -9.41
CA LEU A 94 4.88 12.01 -8.03
C LEU A 94 5.99 13.05 -7.90
N GLN A 95 7.15 12.86 -8.54
CA GLN A 95 8.25 13.81 -8.52
C GLN A 95 7.79 15.18 -9.01
N GLN A 96 7.16 15.25 -10.18
CA GLN A 96 6.67 16.51 -10.76
C GLN A 96 5.64 17.20 -9.88
N GLY A 97 4.70 16.44 -9.31
CA GLY A 97 3.68 17.00 -8.41
C GLY A 97 4.26 17.54 -7.10
N ILE A 98 5.23 16.85 -6.51
CA ILE A 98 5.90 17.27 -5.28
C ILE A 98 6.76 18.52 -5.53
N GLU A 99 7.43 18.60 -6.68
CA GLU A 99 8.21 19.80 -7.07
C GLU A 99 7.32 21.02 -7.26
N ALA A 100 6.15 20.85 -7.88
CA ALA A 100 5.20 21.92 -8.15
C ALA A 100 4.41 22.37 -6.90
N ALA A 101 4.32 21.53 -5.88
CA ALA A 101 3.61 21.83 -4.65
C ALA A 101 4.26 23.00 -3.89
N SER A 102 3.44 23.82 -3.20
CA SER A 102 3.88 25.01 -2.47
C SER A 102 3.85 24.84 -0.95
N SER A 103 3.17 23.81 -0.44
CA SER A 103 2.98 23.61 1.00
C SER A 103 4.17 22.92 1.66
N GLU A 104 4.29 23.10 2.98
CA GLU A 104 5.30 22.41 3.80
C GLU A 104 5.09 20.90 3.82
N TRP A 105 3.83 20.47 3.94
CA TRP A 105 3.46 19.07 3.99
C TRP A 105 2.87 18.61 2.67
N ILE A 106 3.34 17.45 2.23
CA ILE A 106 2.78 16.74 1.08
C ILE A 106 2.05 15.51 1.57
N VAL A 107 0.83 15.31 1.06
CA VAL A 107 0.10 14.04 1.14
C VAL A 107 -0.12 13.54 -0.26
N THR A 108 0.43 12.38 -0.61
CA THR A 108 0.14 11.75 -1.91
C THR A 108 -1.03 10.80 -1.77
N LEU A 109 -1.88 10.74 -2.78
CA LEU A 109 -3.02 9.81 -2.84
C LEU A 109 -3.08 9.16 -4.22
N ASP A 110 -3.31 7.84 -4.27
CA ASP A 110 -3.63 7.16 -5.52
C ASP A 110 -5.03 7.58 -6.02
N ALA A 111 -5.19 7.70 -7.34
CA ALA A 111 -6.42 8.22 -7.95
C ALA A 111 -7.68 7.41 -7.67
N ASP A 112 -7.54 6.15 -7.26
CA ASP A 112 -8.62 5.24 -6.87
C ASP A 112 -8.87 5.16 -5.35
N ALA A 113 -8.15 5.94 -4.55
CA ALA A 113 -8.37 6.05 -3.12
C ALA A 113 -9.73 6.69 -2.79
N ARG A 114 -10.28 6.34 -1.63
CA ARG A 114 -11.55 6.87 -1.09
C ARG A 114 -11.29 7.40 0.31
N PRO A 115 -10.72 8.61 0.44
CA PRO A 115 -10.43 9.21 1.73
C PRO A 115 -11.67 9.82 2.39
N ASP A 116 -11.67 9.86 3.72
CA ASP A 116 -12.45 10.82 4.48
C ASP A 116 -11.83 12.22 4.27
N PRO A 117 -12.60 13.32 4.20
CA PRO A 117 -12.07 14.68 4.06
C PRO A 117 -11.05 15.08 5.12
N ARG A 118 -11.04 14.40 6.26
CA ARG A 118 -10.10 14.64 7.38
C ARG A 118 -8.79 13.87 7.24
N LEU A 119 -8.64 12.99 6.25
CA LEU A 119 -7.46 12.13 6.12
C LEU A 119 -6.17 12.95 6.08
N ALA A 120 -6.10 13.94 5.18
CA ALA A 120 -4.88 14.73 4.97
C ALA A 120 -4.40 15.39 6.27
N THR A 121 -5.31 16.06 6.99
CA THR A 121 -4.98 16.68 8.27
C THR A 121 -4.62 15.66 9.36
N ALA A 122 -5.30 14.50 9.39
CA ALA A 122 -5.05 13.47 10.38
C ALA A 122 -3.66 12.82 10.23
N VAL A 123 -3.25 12.50 8.98
CA VAL A 123 -1.93 11.91 8.73
C VAL A 123 -0.80 12.89 8.98
N VAL A 124 -0.97 14.16 8.63
CA VAL A 124 0.00 15.21 8.91
C VAL A 124 0.11 15.46 10.42
N ALA A 125 -1.03 15.59 11.14
CA ALA A 125 -1.03 15.73 12.59
C ALA A 125 -0.36 14.55 13.29
N ARG A 126 -0.54 13.35 12.76
CA ARG A 126 0.10 12.14 13.29
C ARG A 126 1.61 12.14 13.02
N ALA A 127 2.02 12.51 11.81
CA ALA A 127 3.42 12.60 11.45
C ALA A 127 4.17 13.63 12.28
N ASP A 128 3.57 14.81 12.45
CA ASP A 128 4.16 15.90 13.24
C ASP A 128 4.26 15.54 14.73
N ARG A 129 3.19 15.00 15.31
CA ARG A 129 3.15 14.63 16.74
C ARG A 129 4.16 13.55 17.12
N ASP A 130 4.33 12.53 16.27
CA ASP A 130 5.15 11.36 16.54
C ASP A 130 6.54 11.47 15.87
N ASP A 131 6.87 12.64 15.33
CA ASP A 131 8.15 12.99 14.67
C ASP A 131 8.51 12.02 13.52
N PHE A 132 7.52 11.67 12.70
CA PHE A 132 7.77 10.93 11.47
C PHE A 132 8.19 11.88 10.36
N ASP A 133 9.31 11.58 9.72
CA ASP A 133 9.78 12.27 8.51
C ASP A 133 9.03 11.80 7.27
N PHE A 134 8.63 10.52 7.27
CA PHE A 134 7.88 9.85 6.22
C PHE A 134 6.86 8.90 6.85
N LEU A 135 5.58 9.17 6.63
CA LEU A 135 4.49 8.33 7.14
C LEU A 135 3.66 7.80 5.99
N THR A 136 3.41 6.49 5.96
CA THR A 136 2.44 5.88 5.08
C THR A 136 1.33 5.22 5.88
N VAL A 137 0.16 5.05 5.26
CA VAL A 137 -0.97 4.45 5.96
C VAL A 137 -1.66 3.36 5.13
N GLY A 138 -2.12 2.32 5.82
CA GLY A 138 -3.01 1.31 5.26
C GLY A 138 -4.46 1.71 5.46
N GLY A 139 -5.28 1.56 4.41
CA GLY A 139 -6.72 1.81 4.46
C GLY A 139 -7.53 0.53 4.66
N ARG A 140 -8.84 0.70 4.74
CA ARG A 140 -9.83 -0.39 4.73
C ARG A 140 -10.03 -0.91 3.32
N PHE A 141 -9.97 -2.21 3.15
CA PHE A 141 -10.16 -2.85 1.85
C PHE A 141 -11.64 -3.08 1.55
N GLU A 142 -12.11 -2.53 0.45
CA GLU A 142 -13.39 -2.83 -0.16
C GLU A 142 -13.18 -3.82 -1.31
N CYS A 143 -13.59 -5.08 -1.10
CA CYS A 143 -13.52 -6.12 -2.12
C CYS A 143 -14.89 -6.28 -2.78
N PRO A 144 -15.03 -5.96 -4.08
CA PRO A 144 -16.34 -5.91 -4.75
C PRO A 144 -17.10 -7.25 -4.73
N THR A 145 -16.39 -8.37 -4.77
CA THR A 145 -17.00 -9.70 -4.79
C THR A 145 -16.53 -10.58 -3.64
N PRO A 146 -17.33 -11.57 -3.20
CA PRO A 146 -16.87 -12.57 -2.23
C PRO A 146 -15.60 -13.31 -2.68
N ALA A 147 -15.48 -13.59 -3.98
CA ALA A 147 -14.33 -14.31 -4.53
C ALA A 147 -13.03 -13.48 -4.44
N THR A 148 -13.09 -12.19 -4.75
CA THR A 148 -11.93 -11.29 -4.61
C THR A 148 -11.55 -11.12 -3.14
N ARG A 149 -12.52 -11.01 -2.23
CA ARG A 149 -12.27 -10.94 -0.78
C ARG A 149 -11.62 -12.22 -0.24
N TRP A 150 -12.10 -13.38 -0.67
CA TRP A 150 -11.54 -14.68 -0.31
C TRP A 150 -10.04 -14.79 -0.65
N LEU A 151 -9.68 -14.44 -1.88
CA LEU A 151 -8.28 -14.47 -2.32
C LEU A 151 -7.46 -13.37 -1.64
N HIS A 152 -7.99 -12.15 -1.57
CA HIS A 152 -7.30 -11.00 -0.99
C HIS A 152 -6.95 -11.21 0.49
N ALA A 153 -7.86 -11.77 1.29
CA ALA A 153 -7.62 -12.04 2.70
C ALA A 153 -6.52 -13.09 2.93
N SER A 154 -6.39 -14.05 2.02
CA SER A 154 -5.25 -14.98 2.02
C SER A 154 -3.94 -14.28 1.67
N MET A 155 -3.93 -13.46 0.63
CA MET A 155 -2.75 -12.72 0.17
C MET A 155 -2.29 -11.71 1.22
N LEU A 156 -3.20 -10.95 1.85
CA LEU A 156 -2.87 -10.02 2.93
C LEU A 156 -2.20 -10.74 4.12
N THR A 157 -2.68 -11.93 4.47
CA THR A 157 -2.08 -12.73 5.54
C THR A 157 -0.61 -13.03 5.26
N THR A 158 -0.21 -13.23 4.01
CA THR A 158 1.21 -13.45 3.67
C THR A 158 2.09 -12.25 4.04
N LEU A 159 1.57 -11.03 3.88
CA LEU A 159 2.28 -9.80 4.29
C LEU A 159 2.36 -9.71 5.81
N VAL A 160 1.25 -9.96 6.52
CA VAL A 160 1.24 -9.94 7.99
C VAL A 160 2.23 -10.97 8.58
N TYR A 161 2.34 -12.14 8.00
CA TYR A 161 3.29 -13.18 8.44
C TYR A 161 4.75 -12.80 8.22
N ARG A 162 5.02 -12.06 7.15
CA ARG A 162 6.37 -11.65 6.76
C ARG A 162 6.81 -10.37 7.45
N PHE A 163 5.92 -9.42 7.64
CA PHE A 163 6.26 -8.05 8.05
C PHE A 163 5.55 -7.59 9.33
N GLY A 164 4.47 -8.22 9.72
CA GLY A 164 3.57 -7.76 10.79
C GLY A 164 2.46 -6.85 10.26
N PRO A 165 1.48 -6.50 11.10
CA PRO A 165 0.44 -5.52 10.77
C PRO A 165 1.00 -4.08 10.76
N PRO A 166 0.25 -3.10 10.20
CA PRO A 166 0.58 -1.69 10.36
C PRO A 166 0.84 -1.31 11.81
N GLY A 167 1.78 -0.39 12.05
CA GLY A 167 2.23 0.01 13.39
C GLY A 167 3.25 -0.92 14.04
N SER A 168 3.64 -2.01 13.38
CA SER A 168 4.69 -2.91 13.89
C SER A 168 6.07 -2.25 13.83
N ALA A 169 6.86 -2.39 14.90
CA ALA A 169 8.27 -2.03 14.86
C ALA A 169 9.03 -2.96 13.91
N THR A 170 9.82 -2.39 13.02
CA THR A 170 10.59 -3.12 12.01
C THR A 170 12.02 -2.60 11.94
N THR A 171 12.94 -3.40 11.37
CA THR A 171 14.24 -2.90 10.95
C THR A 171 14.13 -2.18 9.60
N PRO A 172 15.04 -1.25 9.26
CA PRO A 172 15.00 -0.53 7.98
C PRO A 172 14.78 -1.43 6.77
N ASP A 173 15.49 -2.55 6.67
CA ASP A 173 15.35 -3.52 5.58
C ASP A 173 14.01 -4.26 5.52
N ARG A 174 13.20 -4.17 6.58
CA ARG A 174 11.88 -4.83 6.66
C ARG A 174 10.75 -3.84 6.80
N THR A 175 11.04 -2.56 6.70
CA THR A 175 10.03 -1.50 6.70
C THR A 175 9.04 -1.73 5.55
N MET A 176 7.76 -1.63 5.88
CA MET A 176 6.66 -1.69 4.94
C MET A 176 6.09 -0.30 4.71
N ALA A 177 5.49 -0.13 3.56
CA ALA A 177 4.80 1.09 3.16
C ALA A 177 3.58 0.75 2.31
N ASN A 178 2.73 1.73 2.12
CA ASN A 178 1.61 1.68 1.18
C ASN A 178 1.59 2.98 0.38
N GLY A 179 1.81 2.87 -0.92
CA GLY A 179 1.86 4.00 -1.84
C GLY A 179 0.53 4.72 -2.07
N GLN A 180 -0.57 4.18 -1.54
CA GLN A 180 -1.91 4.77 -1.71
C GLN A 180 -2.11 6.05 -0.90
N CYS A 181 -1.36 6.21 0.21
CA CYS A 181 -1.29 7.46 0.96
C CYS A 181 0.08 7.56 1.64
N MET A 182 0.88 8.54 1.23
CA MET A 182 2.18 8.86 1.80
C MET A 182 2.19 10.31 2.25
N THR A 183 2.82 10.59 3.39
CA THR A 183 2.92 11.92 4.01
C THR A 183 4.38 12.24 4.26
N LEU A 184 4.83 13.43 3.89
CA LEU A 184 6.23 13.84 4.01
C LEU A 184 6.37 15.36 4.07
N ARG A 185 7.53 15.85 4.59
CA ARG A 185 7.92 17.25 4.51
C ARG A 185 8.60 17.52 3.18
N ARG A 186 8.02 18.43 2.37
CA ARG A 186 8.40 18.70 0.98
C ARG A 186 9.89 19.01 0.82
N ASP A 187 10.37 20.04 1.47
CA ASP A 187 11.72 20.56 1.24
C ASP A 187 12.79 19.55 1.67
N ARG A 188 12.57 18.89 2.81
CA ARG A 188 13.47 17.83 3.27
C ARG A 188 13.50 16.65 2.30
N PHE A 189 12.35 16.27 1.77
CA PHE A 189 12.25 15.18 0.81
C PHE A 189 12.95 15.52 -0.52
N LEU A 190 12.73 16.71 -1.06
CA LEU A 190 13.41 17.15 -2.29
C LEU A 190 14.91 17.27 -2.09
N ALA A 191 15.36 17.76 -0.93
CA ALA A 191 16.78 17.83 -0.59
C ALA A 191 17.46 16.45 -0.48
N SER A 192 16.70 15.39 -0.16
CA SER A 192 17.22 14.02 -0.14
C SER A 192 17.27 13.34 -1.52
N GLY A 193 16.81 14.03 -2.57
CA GLY A 193 16.74 13.51 -3.94
C GLY A 193 15.33 13.18 -4.42
N GLY A 194 14.31 13.31 -3.57
CA GLY A 194 12.92 13.06 -3.94
C GLY A 194 12.68 11.63 -4.43
N MET A 195 11.79 11.46 -5.40
CA MET A 195 11.49 10.15 -6.00
C MET A 195 12.64 9.61 -6.87
N SER A 196 13.67 10.43 -7.20
CA SER A 196 14.78 9.97 -8.03
C SER A 196 15.59 8.84 -7.39
N ILE A 197 15.58 8.75 -6.06
CA ILE A 197 16.28 7.69 -5.31
C ILE A 197 15.67 6.29 -5.52
N VAL A 198 14.45 6.22 -6.08
CA VAL A 198 13.71 4.99 -6.42
C VAL A 198 13.10 5.05 -7.82
N ALA A 199 13.67 5.86 -8.72
CA ALA A 199 13.08 6.20 -10.02
C ALA A 199 12.57 5.00 -10.85
N GLY A 200 13.35 3.91 -10.87
CA GLY A 200 13.04 2.70 -11.67
C GLY A 200 12.27 1.62 -10.93
N GLU A 201 11.96 1.83 -9.65
CA GLU A 201 11.30 0.80 -8.86
C GLU A 201 9.79 0.74 -9.14
N VAL A 202 9.27 -0.47 -9.30
CA VAL A 202 7.84 -0.70 -9.55
C VAL A 202 7.04 -0.81 -8.24
N VAL A 203 7.72 -1.16 -7.15
CA VAL A 203 7.18 -1.13 -5.78
C VAL A 203 7.87 0.05 -5.09
N GLU A 204 7.61 1.23 -5.64
CA GLU A 204 8.30 2.48 -5.31
C GLU A 204 8.11 2.88 -3.85
N ASP A 205 6.95 2.60 -3.29
CA ASP A 205 6.55 2.94 -1.92
C ASP A 205 7.41 2.23 -0.87
N ILE A 206 7.55 0.90 -0.99
CA ILE A 206 8.36 0.10 -0.07
C ILE A 206 9.85 0.37 -0.31
N ALA A 207 10.28 0.52 -1.57
CA ALA A 207 11.66 0.87 -1.91
C ALA A 207 12.04 2.21 -1.28
N LEU A 208 11.16 3.22 -1.41
CA LEU A 208 11.34 4.55 -0.84
C LEU A 208 11.41 4.50 0.70
N ALA A 209 10.44 3.86 1.34
CA ALA A 209 10.39 3.74 2.79
C ALA A 209 11.68 3.10 3.37
N ARG A 210 12.17 2.04 2.73
CA ARG A 210 13.41 1.37 3.14
C ARG A 210 14.65 2.21 2.89
N ARG A 211 14.71 2.88 1.75
CA ARG A 211 15.82 3.78 1.45
C ARG A 211 15.90 4.89 2.48
N LEU A 212 14.79 5.59 2.73
CA LEU A 212 14.73 6.65 3.73
C LEU A 212 15.06 6.14 5.14
N ALA A 213 14.52 4.98 5.54
CA ALA A 213 14.83 4.37 6.85
C ALA A 213 16.33 4.02 7.00
N ASN A 214 16.99 3.51 5.94
CA ASN A 214 18.42 3.24 5.95
C ASN A 214 19.26 4.52 5.97
N ASP A 215 18.74 5.63 5.41
CA ASP A 215 19.36 6.96 5.46
C ASP A 215 19.05 7.71 6.79
N GLY A 216 18.45 7.01 7.78
CA GLY A 216 18.22 7.52 9.14
C GLY A 216 16.95 8.34 9.33
N TRP A 217 16.01 8.29 8.37
CA TRP A 217 14.70 8.94 8.51
C TRP A 217 13.79 8.17 9.49
N SER A 218 12.97 8.90 10.24
CA SER A 218 11.86 8.32 11.01
C SER A 218 10.73 7.94 10.07
N VAL A 219 10.57 6.63 9.81
CA VAL A 219 9.60 6.10 8.86
C VAL A 219 8.50 5.34 9.57
N GLY A 220 7.24 5.70 9.31
CA GLY A 220 6.05 5.06 9.86
C GLY A 220 5.18 4.36 8.80
N PHE A 221 4.60 3.22 9.18
CA PHE A 221 3.49 2.59 8.45
C PHE A 221 2.37 2.27 9.44
N LEU A 222 1.27 3.02 9.39
CA LEU A 222 0.19 2.94 10.37
C LEU A 222 -1.15 2.53 9.74
N ASP A 223 -2.09 2.13 10.58
CA ASP A 223 -3.47 1.87 10.16
C ASP A 223 -4.28 3.17 10.11
N ALA A 224 -5.00 3.41 9.02
CA ALA A 224 -5.96 4.49 8.84
C ALA A 224 -7.28 3.99 8.24
N ALA A 225 -7.69 2.76 8.57
CA ALA A 225 -8.90 2.12 8.02
C ALA A 225 -10.20 2.92 8.27
N ASP A 226 -10.23 3.79 9.27
CA ASP A 226 -11.39 4.66 9.53
C ASP A 226 -11.39 5.96 8.71
N LEU A 227 -10.29 6.27 8.01
CA LEU A 227 -10.11 7.50 7.24
C LEU A 227 -9.83 7.25 5.75
N LEU A 228 -9.48 6.03 5.38
CA LEU A 228 -9.12 5.67 4.02
C LEU A 228 -9.76 4.35 3.64
N THR A 229 -10.53 4.33 2.56
CA THR A 229 -11.02 3.10 1.93
C THR A 229 -10.33 2.89 0.60
N ILE A 230 -9.96 1.65 0.32
CA ILE A 230 -9.24 1.22 -0.86
C ILE A 230 -10.09 0.21 -1.60
N ARG A 231 -10.56 0.57 -2.79
CA ARG A 231 -11.30 -0.34 -3.63
C ARG A 231 -10.34 -1.29 -4.32
N MET A 232 -10.53 -2.57 -4.05
CA MET A 232 -9.68 -3.63 -4.59
C MET A 232 -10.17 -4.13 -5.95
N PHE A 233 -9.49 -5.13 -6.50
CA PHE A 233 -9.73 -5.68 -7.82
C PHE A 233 -11.16 -6.18 -8.03
N GLU A 234 -11.69 -5.96 -9.24
CA GLU A 234 -13.03 -6.38 -9.65
C GLU A 234 -13.13 -7.90 -9.90
N SER A 235 -12.03 -8.54 -10.32
CA SER A 235 -12.00 -9.95 -10.63
C SER A 235 -10.88 -10.71 -9.93
N LEU A 236 -11.04 -12.04 -9.80
CA LEU A 236 -9.97 -12.93 -9.32
C LEU A 236 -8.71 -12.87 -10.19
N GLY A 237 -8.87 -12.73 -11.51
CA GLY A 237 -7.76 -12.65 -12.45
C GLY A 237 -6.92 -11.40 -12.23
N ASP A 238 -7.58 -10.26 -12.02
CA ASP A 238 -6.92 -8.99 -11.73
C ASP A 238 -6.23 -9.02 -10.37
N ALA A 239 -6.89 -9.54 -9.34
CA ALA A 239 -6.31 -9.74 -8.02
C ALA A 239 -5.06 -10.64 -8.06
N TRP A 240 -5.15 -11.75 -8.80
CA TRP A 240 -4.04 -12.67 -8.99
C TRP A 240 -2.86 -12.04 -9.72
N THR A 241 -3.14 -11.24 -10.76
CA THR A 241 -2.09 -10.61 -11.57
C THR A 241 -1.50 -9.40 -10.87
N GLY A 242 -2.34 -8.54 -10.31
CA GLY A 242 -1.92 -7.30 -9.64
C GLY A 242 -1.16 -7.57 -8.35
N TRP A 243 -1.79 -8.24 -7.38
CA TRP A 243 -1.14 -8.55 -6.11
C TRP A 243 -0.05 -9.60 -6.23
N GLY A 244 -0.27 -10.66 -7.03
CA GLY A 244 0.75 -11.67 -7.26
C GLY A 244 2.07 -11.10 -7.78
N ARG A 245 2.02 -10.01 -8.53
CA ARG A 245 3.21 -9.27 -8.97
C ARG A 245 3.95 -8.59 -7.81
N SER A 246 3.23 -7.93 -6.91
CA SER A 246 3.80 -7.10 -5.84
C SER A 246 4.20 -7.91 -4.61
N LEU A 247 3.53 -9.04 -4.33
CA LEU A 247 3.76 -9.83 -3.11
C LEU A 247 5.20 -10.36 -2.97
N ALA A 248 5.89 -10.63 -4.06
CA ALA A 248 7.28 -11.08 -4.04
C ALA A 248 8.27 -9.95 -3.72
N LEU A 249 7.84 -8.68 -3.78
CA LEU A 249 8.66 -7.48 -3.63
C LEU A 249 9.88 -7.50 -4.56
N PRO A 250 9.69 -7.65 -5.88
CA PRO A 250 10.78 -7.67 -6.84
C PRO A 250 11.51 -6.31 -6.84
N GLY A 251 12.83 -6.32 -6.94
CA GLY A 251 13.67 -5.13 -6.83
C GLY A 251 13.97 -4.72 -5.38
N VAL A 252 13.06 -4.92 -4.45
CA VAL A 252 13.15 -4.48 -3.06
C VAL A 252 13.75 -5.54 -2.12
N GLU A 253 13.36 -6.81 -2.29
CA GLU A 253 13.87 -7.91 -1.47
C GLU A 253 14.91 -8.75 -2.24
N PRO A 254 16.05 -9.11 -1.62
CA PRO A 254 16.98 -10.06 -2.19
C PRO A 254 16.31 -11.42 -2.43
N THR A 255 16.66 -12.12 -3.51
CA THR A 255 16.06 -13.41 -3.88
C THR A 255 16.14 -14.47 -2.76
N SER A 256 17.26 -14.52 -2.05
CA SER A 256 17.41 -15.44 -0.91
C SER A 256 16.35 -15.21 0.17
N ARG A 257 16.05 -13.94 0.44
CA ARG A 257 15.03 -13.55 1.41
C ARG A 257 13.62 -13.84 0.89
N GLN A 258 13.35 -13.59 -0.40
CA GLN A 258 12.08 -13.94 -1.04
C GLN A 258 11.80 -15.45 -0.94
N VAL A 259 12.81 -16.29 -1.20
CA VAL A 259 12.71 -17.75 -1.08
C VAL A 259 12.50 -18.19 0.37
N PHE A 260 13.23 -17.59 1.32
CA PHE A 260 13.04 -17.85 2.73
C PHE A 260 11.62 -17.47 3.21
N ASP A 261 11.15 -16.27 2.85
CA ASP A 261 9.81 -15.80 3.18
C ASP A 261 8.72 -16.69 2.56
N LEU A 262 8.93 -17.15 1.31
CA LEU A 262 8.06 -18.12 0.65
C LEU A 262 7.97 -19.43 1.42
N ALA A 263 9.11 -19.96 1.89
CA ALA A 263 9.14 -21.18 2.69
C ALA A 263 8.39 -20.99 4.02
N VAL A 264 8.55 -19.84 4.68
CA VAL A 264 7.82 -19.51 5.91
C VAL A 264 6.31 -19.49 5.66
N VAL A 265 5.84 -18.81 4.60
CA VAL A 265 4.41 -18.73 4.27
C VAL A 265 3.87 -20.11 3.87
N LEU A 266 4.63 -20.90 3.09
CA LEU A 266 4.23 -22.25 2.74
C LEU A 266 4.00 -23.12 3.98
N VAL A 267 4.98 -23.16 4.89
CA VAL A 267 4.92 -24.04 6.06
C VAL A 267 3.95 -23.52 7.11
N ALA A 268 3.93 -22.22 7.37
CA ALA A 268 3.16 -21.66 8.49
C ALA A 268 1.71 -21.29 8.13
N GLN A 269 1.42 -21.05 6.85
CA GLN A 269 0.09 -20.62 6.40
C GLN A 269 -0.58 -21.68 5.52
N ALA A 270 0.10 -22.17 4.47
CA ALA A 270 -0.56 -22.90 3.41
C ALA A 270 -0.64 -24.42 3.65
N LEU A 271 0.35 -25.04 4.29
CA LEU A 271 0.37 -26.50 4.51
C LEU A 271 -0.49 -27.01 5.66
N PRO A 272 -0.71 -26.30 6.78
CA PRO A 272 -1.40 -26.83 7.94
C PRO A 272 -2.80 -27.38 7.62
N LEU A 273 -3.64 -26.60 6.96
CA LEU A 273 -5.01 -27.00 6.63
C LEU A 273 -5.07 -28.23 5.72
N PRO A 274 -4.38 -28.30 4.57
CA PRO A 274 -4.36 -29.51 3.73
C PRO A 274 -3.84 -30.76 4.46
N ARG A 275 -2.80 -30.64 5.30
CA ARG A 275 -2.24 -31.78 6.05
C ARG A 275 -3.25 -32.34 7.05
N LEU A 276 -3.97 -31.46 7.76
CA LEU A 276 -5.04 -31.85 8.68
C LEU A 276 -6.20 -32.53 7.94
N LEU A 277 -6.64 -31.95 6.82
CA LEU A 277 -7.73 -32.54 6.02
C LEU A 277 -7.39 -33.92 5.43
N LEU A 278 -6.12 -34.17 5.13
CA LEU A 278 -5.64 -35.45 4.60
C LEU A 278 -5.29 -36.48 5.70
N GLY A 279 -5.54 -36.16 6.99
CA GLY A 279 -5.19 -37.04 8.11
C GLY A 279 -3.67 -37.19 8.33
N ARG A 280 -2.87 -36.26 7.80
CA ARG A 280 -1.39 -36.24 7.92
C ARG A 280 -0.90 -35.11 8.83
N GLY A 281 -1.83 -34.38 9.44
CA GLY A 281 -1.53 -33.26 10.36
C GLY A 281 -1.09 -33.75 11.72
N ASP A 282 -0.35 -32.90 12.39
CA ASP A 282 0.10 -33.08 13.79
C ASP A 282 -0.29 -31.87 14.66
N LEU A 283 0.15 -31.84 15.92
CA LEU A 283 -0.14 -30.75 16.85
C LEU A 283 0.39 -29.40 16.34
N LEU A 284 1.52 -29.39 15.64
CA LEU A 284 2.07 -28.16 15.05
C LEU A 284 1.14 -27.58 13.99
N ASP A 285 0.56 -28.42 13.13
CA ASP A 285 -0.41 -27.98 12.12
C ASP A 285 -1.67 -27.37 12.78
N VAL A 286 -2.14 -27.95 13.89
CA VAL A 286 -3.26 -27.38 14.67
C VAL A 286 -2.91 -26.01 15.22
N VAL A 287 -1.73 -25.85 15.81
CA VAL A 287 -1.26 -24.56 16.36
C VAL A 287 -1.10 -23.53 15.24
N LEU A 288 -0.54 -23.91 14.11
CA LEU A 288 -0.35 -23.01 12.95
C LEU A 288 -1.70 -22.59 12.33
N LEU A 289 -2.67 -23.52 12.24
CA LEU A 289 -4.01 -23.19 11.78
C LEU A 289 -4.75 -22.27 12.78
N ALA A 290 -4.62 -22.53 14.07
CA ALA A 290 -5.16 -21.62 15.08
C ALA A 290 -4.56 -20.22 14.99
N ASN A 291 -3.24 -20.12 14.76
CA ASN A 291 -2.55 -18.85 14.52
C ASN A 291 -3.08 -18.17 13.23
N ARG A 292 -3.36 -18.93 12.16
CA ARG A 292 -3.95 -18.43 10.92
C ARG A 292 -5.35 -17.85 11.14
N LEU A 293 -6.18 -18.53 11.92
CA LEU A 293 -7.51 -18.05 12.28
C LEU A 293 -7.44 -16.83 13.20
N GLY A 294 -6.50 -16.81 14.15
CA GLY A 294 -6.20 -15.64 14.98
C GLY A 294 -5.79 -14.43 14.18
N THR A 295 -5.03 -14.62 13.07
CA THR A 295 -4.69 -13.53 12.14
C THR A 295 -5.94 -12.98 11.46
N LEU A 296 -6.91 -13.81 11.07
CA LEU A 296 -8.19 -13.34 10.53
C LEU A 296 -8.96 -12.50 11.55
N VAL A 297 -9.01 -12.94 12.82
CA VAL A 297 -9.64 -12.13 13.89
C VAL A 297 -8.97 -10.75 13.99
N GLY A 298 -7.63 -10.70 13.91
CA GLY A 298 -6.86 -9.44 14.00
C GLY A 298 -7.02 -8.53 12.79
N THR A 299 -7.21 -9.08 11.59
CA THR A 299 -7.28 -8.30 10.35
C THR A 299 -8.71 -8.02 9.86
N ARG A 300 -9.74 -8.48 10.57
CA ARG A 300 -11.14 -8.32 10.15
C ARG A 300 -11.56 -6.86 9.97
N THR A 301 -11.02 -5.96 10.77
CA THR A 301 -11.33 -4.52 10.73
C THR A 301 -10.71 -3.82 9.53
N ALA A 302 -9.71 -4.43 8.89
CA ALA A 302 -9.14 -3.95 7.64
C ALA A 302 -10.03 -4.21 6.42
N TYR A 303 -11.22 -4.80 6.58
CA TYR A 303 -12.17 -5.06 5.50
C TYR A 303 -13.51 -4.38 5.77
N ASP A 304 -14.18 -4.00 4.68
CA ASP A 304 -15.56 -3.50 4.72
C ASP A 304 -16.54 -4.57 5.24
N ARG A 305 -16.25 -5.84 4.93
CA ARG A 305 -17.06 -7.00 5.34
C ARG A 305 -16.16 -8.19 5.68
N ALA A 306 -16.43 -8.80 6.83
CA ALA A 306 -15.84 -10.09 7.23
C ALA A 306 -16.89 -11.20 7.10
N ASP A 307 -17.34 -11.44 5.88
CA ASP A 307 -18.33 -12.47 5.53
C ASP A 307 -17.75 -13.89 5.46
N ALA A 308 -18.55 -14.88 5.05
CA ALA A 308 -18.11 -16.26 4.92
C ALA A 308 -16.87 -16.40 3.99
N ALA A 309 -16.79 -15.61 2.91
CA ALA A 309 -15.66 -15.66 2.00
C ALA A 309 -14.35 -15.23 2.69
N TYR A 310 -14.40 -14.18 3.52
CA TYR A 310 -13.27 -13.77 4.33
C TYR A 310 -12.79 -14.89 5.26
N TRP A 311 -13.69 -15.52 6.02
CA TRP A 311 -13.36 -16.57 6.98
C TRP A 311 -12.90 -17.88 6.31
N LEU A 312 -13.32 -18.15 5.08
CA LEU A 312 -12.90 -19.30 4.28
C LEU A 312 -11.59 -19.04 3.49
N SER A 313 -10.96 -17.87 3.66
CA SER A 313 -9.71 -17.54 2.97
C SER A 313 -8.53 -18.49 3.24
N PRO A 314 -8.45 -19.28 4.35
CA PRO A 314 -7.43 -20.32 4.49
C PRO A 314 -7.43 -21.36 3.36
N LEU A 315 -8.56 -21.58 2.69
CA LEU A 315 -8.63 -22.46 1.50
C LEU A 315 -7.92 -21.87 0.27
N ALA A 316 -7.63 -20.55 0.25
CA ALA A 316 -6.86 -19.89 -0.81
C ALA A 316 -5.35 -19.86 -0.55
N ASP A 317 -4.88 -20.30 0.60
CA ASP A 317 -3.49 -20.07 1.04
C ASP A 317 -2.45 -20.71 0.10
N LEU A 318 -2.73 -21.92 -0.48
CA LEU A 318 -1.88 -22.50 -1.52
C LEU A 318 -1.83 -21.64 -2.79
N GLY A 319 -2.94 -21.00 -3.15
CA GLY A 319 -3.00 -20.02 -4.23
C GLY A 319 -2.07 -18.84 -3.96
N SER A 320 -2.14 -18.25 -2.77
CA SER A 320 -1.29 -17.10 -2.39
C SER A 320 0.20 -17.45 -2.42
N VAL A 321 0.59 -18.63 -1.94
CA VAL A 321 1.98 -19.13 -2.06
C VAL A 321 2.40 -19.28 -3.53
N SER A 322 1.52 -19.84 -4.38
CA SER A 322 1.78 -20.00 -5.81
C SER A 322 1.95 -18.63 -6.50
N ALA A 323 1.19 -17.61 -6.10
CA ALA A 323 1.34 -16.25 -6.62
C ALA A 323 2.71 -15.64 -6.27
N ILE A 324 3.17 -15.80 -5.02
CA ILE A 324 4.50 -15.35 -4.60
C ILE A 324 5.59 -16.10 -5.38
N ALA A 325 5.51 -17.42 -5.46
CA ALA A 325 6.48 -18.24 -6.20
C ALA A 325 6.59 -17.82 -7.67
N ARG A 326 5.44 -17.54 -8.31
CA ARG A 326 5.39 -17.01 -9.68
C ARG A 326 6.04 -15.61 -9.77
N GLY A 327 5.83 -14.75 -8.78
CA GLY A 327 6.46 -13.43 -8.72
C GLY A 327 7.99 -13.51 -8.64
N ILE A 328 8.51 -14.47 -7.86
CA ILE A 328 9.96 -14.72 -7.74
C ILE A 328 10.58 -15.22 -9.06
N THR A 329 9.87 -16.11 -9.78
CA THR A 329 10.39 -16.74 -11.01
C THR A 329 10.27 -15.85 -12.25
N ARG A 330 9.28 -14.96 -12.30
CA ARG A 330 9.07 -14.03 -13.42
C ARG A 330 9.86 -12.75 -13.22
N ARG A 331 11.16 -12.81 -13.45
CA ARG A 331 12.05 -11.66 -13.50
C ARG A 331 11.96 -10.98 -14.87
N GLY A 332 11.64 -9.70 -14.90
CA GLY A 332 11.57 -8.88 -16.11
C GLY A 332 10.15 -8.44 -16.46
N ARG A 333 10.06 -7.41 -17.29
CA ARG A 333 8.87 -6.74 -17.82
C ARG A 333 7.68 -6.67 -16.86
N GLN A 334 7.66 -5.63 -16.08
CA GLN A 334 6.49 -5.27 -15.30
C GLN A 334 5.67 -4.25 -16.10
N THR A 335 4.35 -4.40 -16.10
CA THR A 335 3.45 -3.47 -16.78
C THR A 335 2.64 -2.68 -15.75
N TRP A 336 2.58 -1.37 -15.94
CA TRP A 336 1.70 -0.48 -15.19
C TRP A 336 0.97 0.43 -16.17
N ARG A 337 -0.37 0.43 -16.15
CA ARG A 337 -1.21 1.27 -17.01
C ARG A 337 -0.74 1.28 -18.48
N GLY A 338 -0.52 0.09 -19.04
CA GLY A 338 -0.09 -0.07 -20.45
C GLY A 338 1.39 0.19 -20.73
N ARG A 339 2.17 0.70 -19.79
CA ARG A 339 3.63 0.84 -19.93
C ARG A 339 4.35 -0.39 -19.39
N THR A 340 5.38 -0.84 -20.13
CA THR A 340 6.24 -1.97 -19.74
C THR A 340 7.59 -1.44 -19.28
N TYR A 341 8.03 -1.87 -18.10
CA TYR A 341 9.31 -1.55 -17.46
C TYR A 341 10.17 -2.83 -17.37
N GLY A 342 11.46 -2.72 -17.65
CA GLY A 342 12.40 -3.84 -17.61
C GLY A 342 13.63 -3.58 -18.42
#